data_33439e007cc1bfdb6baa70e83b052d9f
#
_entry.id   33439e007cc1bfdb6baa70e83b052d9f
#
_cell.length_a   1.000
_cell.length_b   1.000
_cell.length_c   1.000
_cell.angle_alpha   90.00
_cell.angle_beta   90.00
_cell.angle_gamma   90.00
#
_symmetry.space_group_name_H-M   'P 1'
#
loop_
_entity.id
_entity.type
_entity.pdbx_description
1 polymer ?
#
loop_
_entity_poly.entity_id
_entity_poly.type
_entity_poly.pdbx_seq_one_letter_code
_entity_poly.pdbx_strand_id
1 'polypeptide(L)'
;MKEFTIDTRIRSFAWDELSEADRQLVDLAKRKTQHSYSPYSHFCVGAAARLSDGTIVEGCNQENAAYPSGLCAERTVLFAAGAMHPDLAVDTLAIAAYTDGHFTQDPVSPCGACRQVMLETEHRYGKPMRVLLYGANHVYEFSSAESLLPFSFISDDLKGGVRAR
;
A
#
# COMPACT_ATOMS: atom_id res chain seq x y z
N MET A 1 -25.42 3.87 -26.67
CA MET A 1 -24.66 4.07 -25.43
C MET A 1 -24.39 2.68 -24.86
N LYS A 2 -23.17 2.40 -24.40
CA LYS A 2 -22.82 1.17 -23.68
C LYS A 2 -22.41 1.57 -22.27
N GLU A 3 -22.92 0.86 -21.28
CA GLU A 3 -22.57 1.03 -19.88
C GLU A 3 -21.82 -0.22 -19.40
N PHE A 4 -20.86 -0.04 -18.50
CA PHE A 4 -20.17 -1.12 -17.82
C PHE A 4 -19.90 -0.72 -16.37
N THR A 5 -19.85 -1.68 -15.48
CA THR A 5 -19.58 -1.49 -14.05
C THR A 5 -18.21 -2.06 -13.72
N ILE A 6 -17.48 -1.36 -12.87
CA ILE A 6 -16.23 -1.85 -12.27
C ILE A 6 -16.49 -2.04 -10.78
N ASP A 7 -16.39 -3.28 -10.29
CA ASP A 7 -16.60 -3.60 -8.90
C ASP A 7 -15.28 -3.76 -8.15
N THR A 8 -15.22 -3.24 -6.94
CA THR A 8 -14.10 -3.45 -6.02
C THR A 8 -14.56 -4.32 -4.85
N ARG A 9 -13.86 -5.44 -4.63
CA ARG A 9 -14.11 -6.32 -3.49
C ARG A 9 -13.13 -6.01 -2.36
N ILE A 10 -13.67 -5.75 -1.17
CA ILE A 10 -12.92 -5.52 0.05
C ILE A 10 -13.30 -6.62 1.04
N ARG A 11 -12.30 -7.28 1.64
CA ARG A 11 -12.52 -8.17 2.78
C ARG A 11 -12.20 -7.41 4.07
N SER A 12 -13.05 -7.57 5.08
CA SER A 12 -12.86 -7.00 6.41
C SER A 12 -12.61 -8.13 7.40
N PHE A 13 -11.53 -8.03 8.17
CA PHE A 13 -11.13 -9.01 9.17
C PHE A 13 -11.08 -8.38 10.55
N ALA A 14 -11.53 -9.10 11.57
CA ALA A 14 -11.12 -8.87 12.93
C ALA A 14 -9.63 -9.26 13.08
N TRP A 15 -8.94 -8.72 14.07
CA TRP A 15 -7.51 -8.96 14.27
C TRP A 15 -7.14 -10.44 14.40
N ASP A 16 -7.96 -11.22 15.10
CA ASP A 16 -7.79 -12.64 15.36
C ASP A 16 -8.09 -13.54 14.14
N GLU A 17 -8.81 -13.01 13.15
CA GLU A 17 -9.09 -13.71 11.89
C GLU A 17 -7.92 -13.65 10.90
N LEU A 18 -6.95 -12.74 11.11
CA LEU A 18 -5.77 -12.65 10.26
C LEU A 18 -4.83 -13.85 10.48
N SER A 19 -4.14 -14.26 9.41
CA SER A 19 -3.04 -15.22 9.52
C SER A 19 -1.91 -14.67 10.40
N GLU A 20 -1.15 -15.55 11.04
CA GLU A 20 0.02 -15.15 11.83
C GLU A 20 1.01 -14.30 11.01
N ALA A 21 1.27 -14.68 9.76
CA ALA A 21 2.17 -13.96 8.87
C ALA A 21 1.65 -12.55 8.52
N ASP A 22 0.33 -12.39 8.39
CA ASP A 22 -0.28 -11.08 8.12
C ASP A 22 -0.29 -10.19 9.38
N ARG A 23 -0.56 -10.76 10.57
CA ARG A 23 -0.43 -10.04 11.84
C ARG A 23 0.99 -9.52 12.05
N GLN A 24 1.99 -10.35 11.83
CA GLN A 24 3.40 -9.95 11.93
C GLN A 24 3.74 -8.81 10.97
N LEU A 25 3.26 -8.87 9.72
CA LEU A 25 3.49 -7.81 8.73
C LEU A 25 2.81 -6.49 9.12
N VAL A 26 1.57 -6.56 9.60
CA VAL A 26 0.84 -5.39 10.12
C VAL A 26 1.54 -4.80 11.35
N ASP A 27 2.04 -5.64 12.28
CA ASP A 27 2.77 -5.17 13.46
C ASP A 27 4.09 -4.48 13.09
N LEU A 28 4.75 -4.91 12.01
CA LEU A 28 5.91 -4.20 11.44
C LEU A 28 5.49 -2.81 10.95
N ALA A 29 4.42 -2.70 10.17
CA ALA A 29 3.89 -1.41 9.72
C ALA A 29 3.53 -0.50 10.90
N LYS A 30 2.86 -1.03 11.94
CA LYS A 30 2.54 -0.29 13.16
C LYS A 30 3.79 0.24 13.86
N ARG A 31 4.83 -0.57 14.02
CA ARG A 31 6.10 -0.12 14.64
C ARG A 31 6.77 0.99 13.84
N LYS A 32 6.67 0.95 12.50
CA LYS A 32 7.27 1.97 11.64
C LYS A 32 6.62 3.34 11.74
N THR A 33 5.40 3.47 12.24
CA THR A 33 4.80 4.79 12.50
C THR A 33 5.65 5.63 13.47
N GLN A 34 6.38 4.99 14.39
CA GLN A 34 7.24 5.68 15.37
C GLN A 34 8.48 6.34 14.76
N HIS A 35 8.85 5.95 13.53
CA HIS A 35 9.99 6.51 12.79
C HIS A 35 9.57 7.53 11.73
N SER A 36 8.27 7.83 11.64
CA SER A 36 7.73 8.82 10.72
C SER A 36 8.34 10.20 10.98
N TYR A 37 8.74 10.87 9.92
CA TYR A 37 9.08 12.30 9.97
C TYR A 37 7.87 13.10 9.49
N SER A 38 7.02 13.51 10.42
CA SER A 38 5.74 14.20 10.16
C SER A 38 5.55 15.47 11.02
N PRO A 39 6.51 16.44 10.93
CA PRO A 39 6.46 17.63 11.78
C PRO A 39 5.34 18.62 11.43
N TYR A 40 4.74 18.49 10.26
CA TYR A 40 3.71 19.42 9.78
C TYR A 40 2.29 18.89 10.02
N SER A 41 2.04 17.62 9.65
CA SER A 41 0.71 17.03 9.78
C SER A 41 0.48 16.29 11.10
N HIS A 42 1.56 15.87 11.77
CA HIS A 42 1.54 14.95 12.91
C HIS A 42 0.84 13.61 12.59
N PHE A 43 0.67 13.30 11.30
CA PHE A 43 0.07 12.07 10.82
C PHE A 43 1.17 11.07 10.45
N CYS A 44 1.37 10.08 11.31
CA CYS A 44 2.45 9.10 11.20
C CYS A 44 1.95 7.85 10.47
N VAL A 45 2.54 7.53 9.33
CA VAL A 45 2.21 6.33 8.56
C VAL A 45 3.42 5.41 8.51
N GLY A 46 3.18 4.14 8.81
CA GLY A 46 4.16 3.08 8.62
C GLY A 46 3.67 2.07 7.59
N ALA A 47 4.59 1.48 6.86
CA ALA A 47 4.31 0.43 5.90
C ALA A 47 5.37 -0.68 5.97
N ALA A 48 4.96 -1.90 5.65
CA ALA A 48 5.84 -3.06 5.53
C ALA A 48 5.41 -3.91 4.33
N ALA A 49 6.36 -4.27 3.48
CA ALA A 49 6.16 -5.15 2.33
C ALA A 49 6.83 -6.50 2.56
N ARG A 50 6.12 -7.58 2.25
CA ARG A 50 6.67 -8.93 2.13
C ARG A 50 6.88 -9.24 0.66
N LEU A 51 8.12 -9.58 0.30
CA LEU A 51 8.51 -9.93 -1.05
C LEU A 51 8.28 -11.43 -1.32
N SER A 52 8.40 -11.84 -2.56
CA SER A 52 8.08 -13.20 -3.03
C SER A 52 8.97 -14.30 -2.45
N ASP A 53 10.11 -13.96 -1.89
CA ASP A 53 11.02 -14.88 -1.19
C ASP A 53 10.86 -14.84 0.35
N GLY A 54 9.92 -14.00 0.86
CA GLY A 54 9.71 -13.77 2.30
C GLY A 54 10.51 -12.60 2.87
N THR A 55 11.41 -11.97 2.12
CA THR A 55 12.13 -10.76 2.55
C THR A 55 11.15 -9.66 2.93
N ILE A 56 11.45 -8.92 4.00
CA ILE A 56 10.65 -7.80 4.48
C ILE A 56 11.36 -6.48 4.23
N VAL A 57 10.63 -5.52 3.66
CA VAL A 57 11.06 -4.12 3.49
C VAL A 57 10.11 -3.22 4.26
N GLU A 58 10.64 -2.36 5.11
CA GLU A 58 9.86 -1.49 5.99
C GLU A 58 10.14 -0.02 5.72
N GLY A 59 9.15 0.84 5.94
CA GLY A 59 9.31 2.29 5.80
C GLY A 59 8.21 3.08 6.47
N CYS A 60 8.36 4.40 6.45
CA CYS A 60 7.41 5.35 7.01
C CYS A 60 7.34 6.59 6.14
N ASN A 61 6.32 7.44 6.35
CA ASN A 61 6.22 8.71 5.64
C ASN A 61 7.33 9.67 6.07
N GLN A 62 7.78 10.47 5.10
CA GLN A 62 8.84 11.47 5.24
C GLN A 62 8.32 12.79 4.67
N GLU A 63 7.90 13.69 5.54
CA GLU A 63 7.45 15.01 5.13
C GLU A 63 8.63 15.93 4.76
N ASN A 64 8.33 16.97 4.03
CA ASN A 64 9.31 17.98 3.63
C ASN A 64 8.62 19.35 3.59
N ALA A 65 9.32 20.42 3.98
CA ALA A 65 8.82 21.80 3.87
C ALA A 65 8.47 22.17 2.41
N ALA A 66 9.20 21.61 1.44
CA ALA A 66 8.80 21.58 0.05
C ALA A 66 7.84 20.41 -0.15
N TYR A 67 6.54 20.60 0.06
CA TYR A 67 5.52 19.56 0.10
C TYR A 67 5.58 18.54 -1.04
N PRO A 68 5.84 18.91 -2.31
CA PRO A 68 5.98 17.93 -3.40
C PRO A 68 7.13 16.93 -3.21
N SER A 69 8.14 17.25 -2.37
CA SER A 69 9.30 16.40 -2.11
C SER A 69 9.06 15.35 -1.04
N GLY A 70 7.96 15.43 -0.30
CA GLY A 70 7.59 14.43 0.70
C GLY A 70 7.19 13.09 0.08
N LEU A 71 7.41 12.01 0.84
CA LEU A 71 7.02 10.65 0.45
C LEU A 71 6.09 10.02 1.48
N CYS A 72 5.02 9.39 1.01
CA CYS A 72 4.19 8.51 1.83
C CYS A 72 4.93 7.21 2.15
N ALA A 73 4.57 6.55 3.25
CA ALA A 73 5.20 5.31 3.71
C ALA A 73 5.20 4.22 2.63
N GLU A 74 4.09 4.06 1.90
CA GLU A 74 3.93 3.09 0.83
C GLU A 74 4.96 3.28 -0.27
N ARG A 75 5.17 4.53 -0.72
CA ARG A 75 6.16 4.83 -1.77
C ARG A 75 7.58 4.65 -1.25
N THR A 76 7.85 5.00 -0.01
CA THR A 76 9.16 4.75 0.62
C THR A 76 9.49 3.25 0.58
N VAL A 77 8.54 2.39 0.95
CA VAL A 77 8.73 0.93 0.95
C VAL A 77 8.85 0.37 -0.47
N LEU A 78 7.94 0.74 -1.39
CA LEU A 78 7.93 0.18 -2.74
C LEU A 78 9.15 0.59 -3.56
N PHE A 79 9.62 1.83 -3.41
CA PHE A 79 10.83 2.29 -4.08
C PHE A 79 12.09 1.64 -3.48
N ALA A 80 12.14 1.47 -2.15
CA ALA A 80 13.24 0.75 -1.51
C ALA A 80 13.26 -0.73 -1.94
N ALA A 81 12.11 -1.40 -1.97
CA ALA A 81 11.99 -2.77 -2.45
C ALA A 81 12.48 -2.90 -3.90
N GLY A 82 12.00 -2.03 -4.80
CA GLY A 82 12.42 -2.05 -6.20
C GLY A 82 13.89 -1.70 -6.44
N ALA A 83 14.52 -0.93 -5.56
CA ALA A 83 15.93 -0.55 -5.64
C ALA A 83 16.86 -1.63 -5.05
N MET A 84 16.49 -2.22 -3.92
CA MET A 84 17.32 -3.20 -3.21
C MET A 84 17.09 -4.65 -3.68
N HIS A 85 15.88 -4.95 -4.16
CA HIS A 85 15.46 -6.29 -4.56
C HIS A 85 14.73 -6.25 -5.92
N PRO A 86 15.40 -5.82 -7.01
CA PRO A 86 14.77 -5.51 -8.30
C PRO A 86 14.10 -6.72 -8.98
N ASP A 87 14.47 -7.94 -8.60
CA ASP A 87 13.97 -9.17 -9.18
C ASP A 87 12.85 -9.83 -8.34
N LEU A 88 12.48 -9.24 -7.20
CA LEU A 88 11.49 -9.79 -6.29
C LEU A 88 10.17 -9.01 -6.36
N ALA A 89 9.08 -9.71 -6.63
CA ALA A 89 7.73 -9.14 -6.56
C ALA A 89 7.34 -8.84 -5.11
N VAL A 90 6.49 -7.84 -4.91
CA VAL A 90 5.83 -7.59 -3.62
C VAL A 90 4.56 -8.44 -3.54
N ASP A 91 4.52 -9.39 -2.62
CA ASP A 91 3.34 -10.25 -2.39
C ASP A 91 2.26 -9.56 -1.56
N THR A 92 2.69 -8.87 -0.50
CA THR A 92 1.76 -8.22 0.44
C THR A 92 2.35 -6.92 0.97
N LEU A 93 1.55 -5.87 0.98
CA LEU A 93 1.88 -4.57 1.57
C LEU A 93 0.91 -4.30 2.73
N ALA A 94 1.42 -4.10 3.94
CA ALA A 94 0.66 -3.66 5.10
C ALA A 94 0.90 -2.18 5.39
N ILE A 95 -0.15 -1.47 5.79
CA ILE A 95 -0.13 -0.03 6.08
C ILE A 95 -0.87 0.22 7.39
N ALA A 96 -0.29 1.06 8.26
CA ALA A 96 -0.88 1.52 9.50
C ALA A 96 -0.68 3.02 9.67
N ALA A 97 -1.68 3.70 10.22
CA ALA A 97 -1.63 5.13 10.52
C ALA A 97 -1.85 5.40 12.01
N TYR A 98 -1.07 6.36 12.54
CA TYR A 98 -1.10 6.79 13.93
C TYR A 98 -1.16 8.31 13.99
N THR A 99 -2.11 8.84 14.73
CA THR A 99 -2.30 10.29 14.94
C THR A 99 -3.00 10.51 16.28
N ASP A 100 -2.87 11.67 16.87
CA ASP A 100 -3.54 12.08 18.13
C ASP A 100 -3.36 11.07 19.29
N GLY A 101 -2.19 10.41 19.35
CA GLY A 101 -1.84 9.50 20.43
C GLY A 101 -2.39 8.07 20.27
N HIS A 102 -3.03 7.71 19.17
CA HIS A 102 -3.56 6.38 18.91
C HIS A 102 -3.51 5.98 17.42
N PHE A 103 -3.63 4.68 17.14
CA PHE A 103 -3.88 4.21 15.78
C PHE A 103 -5.29 4.62 15.34
N THR A 104 -5.46 4.89 14.05
CA THR A 104 -6.78 5.21 13.49
C THR A 104 -7.76 4.07 13.76
N GLN A 105 -9.01 4.42 14.11
CA GLN A 105 -10.03 3.43 14.41
C GLN A 105 -10.38 2.60 13.18
N ASP A 106 -10.59 3.27 12.06
CA ASP A 106 -10.86 2.65 10.77
C ASP A 106 -9.60 2.67 9.89
N PRO A 107 -9.45 1.70 8.97
CA PRO A 107 -8.34 1.66 8.05
C PRO A 107 -8.25 2.90 7.17
N VAL A 108 -7.06 3.49 7.05
CA VAL A 108 -6.79 4.63 6.18
C VAL A 108 -6.38 4.14 4.80
N SER A 109 -7.06 4.64 3.77
CA SER A 109 -6.74 4.30 2.39
C SER A 109 -5.51 5.04 1.88
N PRO A 110 -4.66 4.40 1.05
CA PRO A 110 -3.53 5.05 0.39
C PRO A 110 -4.01 6.17 -0.54
N CYS A 111 -3.23 7.24 -0.63
CA CYS A 111 -3.51 8.35 -1.54
C CYS A 111 -3.41 7.94 -3.02
N GLY A 112 -3.95 8.75 -3.92
CA GLY A 112 -3.97 8.44 -5.36
C GLY A 112 -2.57 8.17 -5.96
N ALA A 113 -1.55 8.94 -5.54
CA ALA A 113 -0.18 8.74 -6.00
C ALA A 113 0.40 7.38 -5.52
N CYS A 114 0.08 6.97 -4.27
CA CYS A 114 0.49 5.66 -3.77
C CYS A 114 -0.21 4.52 -4.50
N ARG A 115 -1.51 4.66 -4.79
CA ARG A 115 -2.26 3.65 -5.56
C ARG A 115 -1.68 3.45 -6.96
N GLN A 116 -1.26 4.53 -7.62
CA GLN A 116 -0.60 4.45 -8.93
C GLN A 116 0.75 3.71 -8.84
N VAL A 117 1.57 3.97 -7.82
CA VAL A 117 2.84 3.26 -7.62
C VAL A 117 2.62 1.78 -7.27
N MET A 118 1.61 1.48 -6.46
CA MET A 118 1.23 0.09 -6.16
C MET A 118 0.84 -0.67 -7.44
N LEU A 119 0.01 -0.06 -8.28
CA LEU A 119 -0.42 -0.63 -9.55
C LEU A 119 0.77 -0.87 -10.48
N GLU A 120 1.67 0.10 -10.63
CA GLU A 120 2.88 -0.04 -11.45
C GLU A 120 3.78 -1.17 -10.91
N THR A 121 3.86 -1.34 -9.59
CA THR A 121 4.59 -2.45 -8.96
C THR A 121 3.99 -3.80 -9.34
N GLU A 122 2.67 -3.95 -9.34
CA GLU A 122 2.00 -5.18 -9.81
C GLU A 122 2.34 -5.44 -11.29
N HIS A 123 2.21 -4.44 -12.13
CA HIS A 123 2.46 -4.56 -13.57
C HIS A 123 3.91 -4.91 -13.89
N ARG A 124 4.87 -4.31 -13.16
CA ARG A 124 6.30 -4.58 -13.32
C ARG A 124 6.64 -6.07 -13.17
N TYR A 125 5.99 -6.74 -12.22
CA TYR A 125 6.27 -8.14 -11.90
C TYR A 125 5.22 -9.11 -12.43
N GLY A 126 4.13 -8.61 -13.03
CA GLY A 126 3.02 -9.42 -13.52
C GLY A 126 2.34 -10.26 -12.41
N LYS A 127 2.36 -9.76 -11.17
CA LYS A 127 1.90 -10.49 -9.99
C LYS A 127 1.04 -9.60 -9.09
N PRO A 128 -0.20 -10.03 -8.72
CA PRO A 128 -1.04 -9.26 -7.81
C PRO A 128 -0.36 -9.03 -6.46
N MET A 129 -0.51 -7.82 -5.92
CA MET A 129 -0.03 -7.44 -4.59
C MET A 129 -1.23 -7.30 -3.64
N ARG A 130 -1.29 -8.12 -2.61
CA ARG A 130 -2.28 -7.97 -1.54
C ARG A 130 -1.98 -6.69 -0.75
N VAL A 131 -3.02 -5.96 -0.38
CA VAL A 131 -2.88 -4.75 0.44
C VAL A 131 -3.70 -4.91 1.71
N LEU A 132 -3.04 -4.78 2.86
CA LEU A 132 -3.64 -4.82 4.20
C LEU A 132 -3.64 -3.40 4.78
N LEU A 133 -4.81 -2.85 5.07
CA LEU A 133 -4.98 -1.55 5.69
C LEU A 133 -5.43 -1.76 7.13
N TYR A 134 -4.58 -1.37 8.08
CA TYR A 134 -4.86 -1.53 9.50
C TYR A 134 -5.70 -0.37 10.05
N GLY A 135 -6.74 -0.72 10.79
CA GLY A 135 -7.47 0.11 11.73
C GLY A 135 -7.63 -0.65 13.05
N ALA A 136 -7.81 0.06 14.15
CA ALA A 136 -7.96 -0.58 15.47
C ALA A 136 -9.22 -1.46 15.55
N ASN A 137 -10.29 -1.12 14.82
CA ASN A 137 -11.54 -1.88 14.82
C ASN A 137 -11.46 -3.11 13.90
N HIS A 138 -10.75 -3.02 12.76
CA HIS A 138 -10.68 -4.08 11.76
C HIS A 138 -9.55 -3.82 10.77
N VAL A 139 -9.24 -4.83 9.95
CA VAL A 139 -8.25 -4.73 8.86
C VAL A 139 -8.95 -4.96 7.53
N TYR A 140 -8.78 -4.03 6.58
CA TYR A 140 -9.24 -4.24 5.21
C TYR A 140 -8.17 -4.93 4.39
N GLU A 141 -8.60 -5.91 3.58
CA GLU A 141 -7.75 -6.56 2.60
C GLU A 141 -8.29 -6.33 1.18
N PHE A 142 -7.39 -5.93 0.30
CA PHE A 142 -7.56 -5.95 -1.14
C PHE A 142 -6.66 -7.06 -1.71
N SER A 143 -7.20 -7.89 -2.58
CA SER A 143 -6.46 -9.01 -3.20
C SER A 143 -5.45 -8.54 -4.26
N SER A 144 -5.58 -7.30 -4.73
CA SER A 144 -4.74 -6.67 -5.74
C SER A 144 -4.77 -5.16 -5.57
N ALA A 145 -3.65 -4.49 -5.81
CA ALA A 145 -3.57 -3.03 -5.84
C ALA A 145 -4.40 -2.43 -6.98
N GLU A 146 -4.62 -3.15 -8.06
CA GLU A 146 -5.53 -2.73 -9.15
C GLU A 146 -6.94 -2.41 -8.63
N SER A 147 -7.41 -3.16 -7.63
CA SER A 147 -8.71 -2.92 -6.98
C SER A 147 -8.81 -1.57 -6.28
N LEU A 148 -7.68 -0.95 -5.92
CA LEU A 148 -7.63 0.38 -5.29
C LEU A 148 -7.66 1.53 -6.28
N LEU A 149 -7.40 1.27 -7.56
CA LEU A 149 -7.34 2.29 -8.61
C LEU A 149 -8.03 1.78 -9.89
N PRO A 150 -9.36 1.59 -9.87
CA PRO A 150 -10.10 1.19 -11.07
C PRO A 150 -9.98 2.28 -12.15
N PHE A 151 -9.94 1.86 -13.42
CA PHE A 151 -9.83 2.76 -14.57
C PHE A 151 -8.56 3.63 -14.56
N SER A 152 -7.44 3.01 -14.27
CA SER A 152 -6.12 3.63 -14.08
C SER A 152 -5.33 3.78 -15.38
N PHE A 153 -4.32 4.63 -15.34
CA PHE A 153 -3.29 4.74 -16.38
C PHE A 153 -2.23 3.64 -16.21
N ILE A 154 -1.91 2.91 -17.27
CA ILE A 154 -0.91 1.82 -17.27
C ILE A 154 0.03 1.92 -18.46
N SER A 155 1.12 1.17 -18.45
CA SER A 155 2.16 1.17 -19.49
C SER A 155 1.62 0.87 -20.91
N ASP A 156 0.54 0.10 -21.02
CA ASP A 156 -0.07 -0.20 -22.32
C ASP A 156 -0.74 1.02 -22.96
N ASP A 157 -1.21 1.97 -22.17
CA ASP A 157 -1.75 3.23 -22.67
C ASP A 157 -0.67 4.07 -23.39
N LEU A 158 0.61 3.99 -22.92
CA LEU A 158 1.76 4.64 -23.57
C LEU A 158 2.08 4.05 -24.94
N LYS A 159 1.74 2.77 -25.15
CA LYS A 159 2.00 2.06 -26.41
C LYS A 159 0.83 2.15 -27.39
N GLY A 160 -0.24 2.90 -27.07
CA GLY A 160 -1.46 2.99 -27.86
C GLY A 160 -2.26 1.67 -27.89
N GLY A 161 -2.04 0.81 -26.91
CA GLY A 161 -2.71 -0.48 -26.78
C GLY A 161 -4.22 -0.33 -26.50
N VAL A 162 -5.02 -1.20 -27.12
CA VAL A 162 -6.44 -1.33 -26.80
C VAL A 162 -6.56 -2.28 -25.61
N ARG A 163 -7.05 -1.78 -24.48
CA ARG A 163 -7.35 -2.64 -23.31
C ARG A 163 -8.49 -3.60 -23.68
N ALA A 164 -8.23 -4.89 -23.59
CA ALA A 164 -9.30 -5.87 -23.51
C ALA A 164 -9.97 -5.73 -22.13
N ARG A 165 -11.15 -5.15 -22.08
CA ARG A 165 -11.98 -5.02 -20.87
C ARG A 165 -13.24 -5.85 -21.04
#